data_e1619ed7be88365a9179376aef6a2679
#
_entry.id   e1619ed7be88365a9179376aef6a2679
#
_cell.length_a   1.000
_cell.length_b   1.000
_cell.length_c   1.000
_cell.angle_alpha   90.00
_cell.angle_beta   90.00
_cell.angle_gamma   90.00
#
_symmetry.space_group_name_H-M   'P 1'
#
loop_
_entity.id
_entity.type
_entity.pdbx_description
1 polymer ?
#
loop_
_entity_poly.entity_id
_entity_poly.type
_entity_poly.pdbx_seq_one_letter_code
_entity_poly.pdbx_strand_id
1 'polypeptide(L)'
;LSLRRQRQMCIRDRTTPVNIAVAVCRPETSLFWMTIIHQIAKVFSTHNVNLVYTYLPTSADKTYFLPPTLTNGNVHGIIVLNVYNERLLRLLAETQIPKVFLDTSSLVAPDELNGDLLLMESRTSVRRITCHLLEQGRTLPGFIGDISYAQSNRERYEGFCQALADAGKKVDSSLCLTTPLGIDTYREEIDTFLSSLSRMPDAFVCASDYVACILMQLLEKRGLRVPEDVAVSGFDNNTEDLLAEHLTTVQVFNEELGARLALQILYRIKYPNTPHEITYLGTNVLYRDSTGD
;
A
#
# COMPACT_ATOMS: atom_id res chain seq x y z
N LEU A 1 -33.90 -8.86 26.09
CA LEU A 1 -33.18 -9.20 24.85
C LEU A 1 -31.83 -8.51 24.89
N SER A 2 -30.73 -9.28 24.95
CA SER A 2 -29.40 -8.74 25.20
C SER A 2 -28.95 -7.82 24.06
N LEU A 3 -28.18 -6.76 24.40
CA LEU A 3 -27.54 -5.82 23.46
C LEU A 3 -26.74 -6.53 22.34
N ARG A 4 -26.31 -7.76 22.57
CA ARG A 4 -25.66 -8.63 21.58
C ARG A 4 -26.61 -9.06 20.44
N ARG A 5 -27.90 -9.31 20.71
CA ARG A 5 -28.91 -9.65 19.70
C ARG A 5 -29.34 -8.43 18.91
N GLN A 6 -29.40 -7.25 19.53
CA GLN A 6 -29.68 -6.00 18.81
C GLN A 6 -28.57 -5.60 17.85
N ARG A 7 -27.29 -5.91 18.15
CA ARG A 7 -26.16 -5.63 17.25
C ARG A 7 -26.12 -6.49 15.98
N GLN A 8 -26.70 -7.70 16.00
CA GLN A 8 -26.77 -8.58 14.82
C GLN A 8 -28.00 -8.35 13.92
N MET A 9 -29.04 -7.71 14.44
CA MET A 9 -30.34 -7.60 13.74
C MET A 9 -30.42 -6.58 12.60
N CYS A 10 -29.55 -5.54 12.53
CA CYS A 10 -29.81 -4.41 11.63
C CYS A 10 -29.34 -4.55 10.18
N ILE A 11 -28.46 -5.49 9.83
CA ILE A 11 -28.02 -5.71 8.45
C ILE A 11 -28.73 -6.91 7.82
N ARG A 12 -29.04 -7.94 8.60
CA ARG A 12 -29.76 -9.15 8.14
C ARG A 12 -31.24 -8.92 7.83
N ASP A 13 -31.87 -7.90 8.40
CA ASP A 13 -33.31 -7.63 8.25
C ASP A 13 -33.66 -6.65 7.13
N ARG A 14 -32.68 -6.14 6.36
CA ARG A 14 -32.99 -5.34 5.15
C ARG A 14 -33.45 -6.29 4.05
N THR A 15 -34.68 -6.13 3.60
CA THR A 15 -35.26 -6.85 2.45
C THR A 15 -34.61 -6.47 1.12
N THR A 16 -33.97 -5.30 1.07
CA THR A 16 -33.23 -4.81 -0.11
C THR A 16 -31.71 -4.95 0.11
N PRO A 17 -30.96 -5.51 -0.84
CA PRO A 17 -29.51 -5.64 -0.73
C PRO A 17 -28.83 -4.26 -0.67
N VAL A 18 -27.72 -4.18 0.06
CA VAL A 18 -26.87 -2.98 0.13
C VAL A 18 -25.88 -3.05 -1.04
N ASN A 19 -25.80 -1.99 -1.85
CA ASN A 19 -24.83 -1.90 -2.92
C ASN A 19 -23.57 -1.15 -2.42
N ILE A 20 -22.41 -1.76 -2.50
CA ILE A 20 -21.13 -1.13 -2.14
C ILE A 20 -20.21 -1.13 -3.36
N ALA A 21 -19.72 0.05 -3.72
CA ALA A 21 -18.74 0.19 -4.80
C ALA A 21 -17.34 -0.12 -4.31
N VAL A 22 -16.58 -0.89 -5.08
CA VAL A 22 -15.13 -0.96 -5.00
C VAL A 22 -14.59 -0.09 -6.13
N ALA A 23 -14.12 1.10 -5.78
CA ALA A 23 -13.53 2.08 -6.68
C ALA A 23 -12.01 1.88 -6.72
N VAL A 24 -11.47 1.48 -7.85
CA VAL A 24 -10.09 0.98 -7.94
C VAL A 24 -9.41 1.38 -9.25
N CYS A 25 -8.09 1.66 -9.14
CA CYS A 25 -7.21 1.87 -10.30
C CYS A 25 -6.39 0.59 -10.57
N ARG A 26 -6.33 0.11 -11.82
CA ARG A 26 -5.44 -0.96 -12.31
C ARG A 26 -5.27 -2.16 -11.35
N PRO A 27 -6.32 -2.80 -10.86
CA PRO A 27 -6.20 -3.92 -9.92
C PRO A 27 -5.61 -5.17 -10.58
N GLU A 28 -5.78 -5.30 -11.88
CA GLU A 28 -5.31 -6.42 -12.72
C GLU A 28 -3.78 -6.53 -12.80
N THR A 29 -3.06 -5.51 -12.36
CA THR A 29 -1.59 -5.48 -12.44
C THR A 29 -0.91 -6.17 -11.26
N SER A 30 -1.65 -6.66 -10.24
CA SER A 30 -1.08 -7.29 -9.06
C SER A 30 -2.05 -8.20 -8.33
N LEU A 31 -1.58 -9.41 -7.98
CA LEU A 31 -2.30 -10.35 -7.10
C LEU A 31 -2.62 -9.74 -5.74
N PHE A 32 -1.83 -8.79 -5.25
CA PHE A 32 -2.09 -8.06 -4.02
C PHE A 32 -3.50 -7.47 -4.01
N TRP A 33 -3.84 -6.65 -5.03
CA TRP A 33 -5.15 -6.01 -5.14
C TRP A 33 -6.27 -7.01 -5.40
N MET A 34 -6.02 -8.00 -6.25
CA MET A 34 -7.02 -9.03 -6.58
C MET A 34 -7.39 -9.88 -5.37
N THR A 35 -6.42 -10.23 -4.51
CA THR A 35 -6.66 -10.96 -3.27
C THR A 35 -7.55 -10.16 -2.31
N ILE A 36 -7.27 -8.86 -2.15
CA ILE A 36 -8.07 -7.96 -1.31
C ILE A 36 -9.52 -7.87 -1.83
N ILE A 37 -9.71 -7.65 -3.15
CA ILE A 37 -11.04 -7.56 -3.76
C ILE A 37 -11.81 -8.87 -3.61
N HIS A 38 -11.15 -10.01 -3.83
CA HIS A 38 -11.76 -11.33 -3.64
C HIS A 38 -12.23 -11.52 -2.19
N GLN A 39 -11.42 -11.14 -1.22
CA GLN A 39 -11.79 -11.27 0.19
C GLN A 39 -12.94 -10.32 0.57
N ILE A 40 -12.97 -9.08 0.04
CA ILE A 40 -14.12 -8.19 0.19
C ILE A 40 -15.40 -8.86 -0.33
N ALA A 41 -15.35 -9.43 -1.54
CA ALA A 41 -16.49 -10.13 -2.14
C ALA A 41 -16.95 -11.33 -1.29
N LYS A 42 -16.00 -12.10 -0.74
CA LYS A 42 -16.27 -13.23 0.15
C LYS A 42 -17.01 -12.79 1.43
N VAL A 43 -16.59 -11.70 2.07
CA VAL A 43 -17.29 -11.15 3.23
C VAL A 43 -18.69 -10.67 2.83
N PHE A 44 -18.83 -9.95 1.73
CA PHE A 44 -20.12 -9.41 1.26
C PHE A 44 -21.13 -10.51 0.92
N SER A 45 -20.69 -11.64 0.38
CA SER A 45 -21.57 -12.76 0.06
C SER A 45 -22.32 -13.32 1.29
N THR A 46 -21.80 -13.08 2.49
CA THR A 46 -22.44 -13.52 3.76
C THR A 46 -23.30 -12.44 4.42
N HIS A 47 -23.36 -11.20 3.85
CA HIS A 47 -23.99 -10.04 4.46
C HIS A 47 -25.12 -9.41 3.62
N ASN A 48 -25.63 -10.08 2.59
CA ASN A 48 -26.64 -9.54 1.66
C ASN A 48 -26.19 -8.21 1.02
N VAL A 49 -24.95 -8.15 0.57
CA VAL A 49 -24.33 -6.97 -0.06
C VAL A 49 -23.96 -7.29 -1.49
N ASN A 50 -24.34 -6.41 -2.41
CA ASN A 50 -23.88 -6.46 -3.79
C ASN A 50 -22.59 -5.64 -3.91
N LEU A 51 -21.54 -6.26 -4.46
CA LEU A 51 -20.32 -5.57 -4.83
C LEU A 51 -20.48 -4.97 -6.23
N VAL A 52 -20.27 -3.66 -6.34
CA VAL A 52 -20.28 -2.91 -7.60
C VAL A 52 -18.85 -2.52 -7.94
N TYR A 53 -18.28 -3.17 -8.94
CA TYR A 53 -16.92 -2.82 -9.39
C TYR A 53 -16.95 -1.50 -10.18
N THR A 54 -16.07 -0.56 -9.81
CA THR A 54 -15.97 0.75 -10.46
C THR A 54 -14.50 1.07 -10.76
N TYR A 55 -14.16 1.06 -12.04
CA TYR A 55 -12.84 1.43 -12.50
C TYR A 55 -12.63 2.95 -12.40
N LEU A 56 -11.43 3.35 -11.90
CA LEU A 56 -10.96 4.72 -11.91
C LEU A 56 -9.64 4.81 -12.70
N PRO A 57 -9.39 5.93 -13.43
CA PRO A 57 -8.13 6.11 -14.12
C PRO A 57 -6.98 6.38 -13.12
N THR A 58 -5.75 6.20 -13.55
CA THR A 58 -4.57 6.50 -12.73
C THR A 58 -4.31 7.99 -12.55
N SER A 59 -4.86 8.82 -13.44
CA SER A 59 -4.78 10.29 -13.38
C SER A 59 -6.11 10.90 -13.78
N ALA A 60 -6.41 12.06 -13.22
CA ALA A 60 -7.60 12.84 -13.55
C ALA A 60 -7.20 14.31 -13.72
N ASP A 61 -7.61 14.90 -14.82
CA ASP A 61 -7.47 16.34 -15.08
C ASP A 61 -8.65 17.13 -14.49
N LYS A 62 -8.66 18.45 -14.72
CA LYS A 62 -9.70 19.33 -14.20
C LYS A 62 -11.08 19.08 -14.81
N THR A 63 -11.17 18.39 -15.93
CA THR A 63 -12.43 18.09 -16.64
C THR A 63 -13.02 16.73 -16.26
N TYR A 64 -12.27 15.91 -15.50
CA TYR A 64 -12.71 14.59 -15.08
C TYR A 64 -13.84 14.66 -14.05
N PHE A 65 -14.86 13.83 -14.24
CA PHE A 65 -15.97 13.60 -13.32
C PHE A 65 -16.01 12.14 -12.89
N LEU A 66 -16.41 11.89 -11.64
CA LEU A 66 -16.60 10.54 -11.14
C LEU A 66 -17.65 9.78 -11.98
N PRO A 67 -17.47 8.45 -12.17
CA PRO A 67 -18.43 7.62 -12.87
C PRO A 67 -19.84 7.72 -12.27
N PRO A 68 -20.91 7.61 -13.11
CA PRO A 68 -22.30 7.64 -12.61
C PRO A 68 -22.58 6.62 -11.51
N THR A 69 -21.92 5.48 -11.47
CA THR A 69 -22.01 4.48 -10.40
C THR A 69 -21.74 5.08 -9.01
N LEU A 70 -20.88 6.09 -8.91
CA LEU A 70 -20.52 6.75 -7.66
C LEU A 70 -21.33 8.04 -7.39
N THR A 71 -22.16 8.51 -8.35
CA THR A 71 -22.83 9.82 -8.23
C THR A 71 -24.34 9.74 -8.36
N ASN A 72 -24.91 8.62 -8.84
CA ASN A 72 -26.35 8.47 -9.13
C ASN A 72 -27.20 8.03 -7.92
N GLY A 73 -26.60 7.89 -6.73
CA GLY A 73 -27.30 7.48 -5.51
C GLY A 73 -27.59 5.97 -5.39
N ASN A 74 -27.08 5.14 -6.30
CA ASN A 74 -27.34 3.69 -6.30
C ASN A 74 -26.43 2.91 -5.38
N VAL A 75 -25.32 3.49 -4.88
CA VAL A 75 -24.40 2.87 -3.93
C VAL A 75 -24.53 3.48 -2.54
N HIS A 76 -24.41 2.65 -1.52
CA HIS A 76 -24.58 2.99 -0.12
C HIS A 76 -23.23 3.21 0.59
N GLY A 77 -22.14 2.77 -0.03
CA GLY A 77 -20.79 2.93 0.48
C GLY A 77 -19.75 2.72 -0.62
N ILE A 78 -18.54 3.21 -0.39
CA ILE A 78 -17.41 3.11 -1.33
C ILE A 78 -16.20 2.56 -0.57
N ILE A 79 -15.56 1.53 -1.11
CA ILE A 79 -14.20 1.12 -0.75
C ILE A 79 -13.27 1.60 -1.85
N VAL A 80 -12.24 2.37 -1.48
CA VAL A 80 -11.29 2.97 -2.41
C VAL A 80 -9.96 2.23 -2.33
N LEU A 81 -9.51 1.67 -3.46
CA LEU A 81 -8.29 0.86 -3.55
C LEU A 81 -7.37 1.38 -4.64
N ASN A 82 -6.06 1.42 -4.37
CA ASN A 82 -5.03 1.80 -5.35
C ASN A 82 -5.28 3.16 -6.02
N VAL A 83 -5.79 4.13 -5.27
CA VAL A 83 -6.07 5.49 -5.77
C VAL A 83 -5.16 6.47 -5.05
N TYR A 84 -4.20 7.05 -5.78
CA TYR A 84 -3.20 7.97 -5.24
C TYR A 84 -3.19 9.34 -5.94
N ASN A 85 -3.96 9.51 -6.99
CA ASN A 85 -4.11 10.80 -7.64
C ASN A 85 -4.91 11.76 -6.75
N GLU A 86 -4.30 12.90 -6.38
CA GLU A 86 -4.92 13.89 -5.48
C GLU A 86 -6.29 14.37 -5.96
N ARG A 87 -6.45 14.59 -7.27
CA ARG A 87 -7.72 15.05 -7.83
C ARG A 87 -8.83 14.01 -7.62
N LEU A 88 -8.53 12.74 -7.86
CA LEU A 88 -9.49 11.64 -7.63
C LEU A 88 -9.84 11.50 -6.15
N LEU A 89 -8.85 11.57 -5.26
CA LEU A 89 -9.07 11.50 -3.81
C LEU A 89 -10.00 12.64 -3.35
N ARG A 90 -9.76 13.87 -3.80
CA ARG A 90 -10.61 15.03 -3.46
C ARG A 90 -12.03 14.90 -4.02
N LEU A 91 -12.20 14.43 -5.27
CA LEU A 91 -13.52 14.17 -5.86
C LEU A 91 -14.29 13.09 -5.08
N LEU A 92 -13.61 12.03 -4.64
CA LEU A 92 -14.21 11.01 -3.79
C LEU A 92 -14.58 11.58 -2.42
N ALA A 93 -13.72 12.40 -1.81
CA ALA A 93 -13.97 13.07 -0.52
C ALA A 93 -15.19 14.00 -0.55
N GLU A 94 -15.45 14.69 -1.67
CA GLU A 94 -16.60 15.57 -1.86
C GLU A 94 -17.95 14.81 -1.83
N THR A 95 -17.96 13.52 -2.14
CA THR A 95 -19.21 12.72 -2.10
C THR A 95 -19.71 12.57 -0.67
N GLN A 96 -21.03 12.56 -0.46
CA GLN A 96 -21.63 12.32 0.87
C GLN A 96 -21.82 10.82 1.17
N ILE A 97 -21.32 9.95 0.31
CA ILE A 97 -21.42 8.49 0.47
C ILE A 97 -20.39 8.03 1.50
N PRO A 98 -20.75 7.20 2.49
CA PRO A 98 -19.81 6.56 3.40
C PRO A 98 -18.65 5.88 2.65
N LYS A 99 -17.41 6.10 3.07
CA LYS A 99 -16.25 5.57 2.37
C LYS A 99 -15.14 5.11 3.31
N VAL A 100 -14.36 4.13 2.82
CA VAL A 100 -13.15 3.62 3.46
C VAL A 100 -12.06 3.56 2.40
N PHE A 101 -10.91 4.11 2.72
CA PHE A 101 -9.72 4.09 1.86
C PHE A 101 -8.72 3.04 2.36
N LEU A 102 -8.12 2.30 1.45
CA LEU A 102 -6.90 1.56 1.73
C LEU A 102 -5.73 2.36 1.19
N ASP A 103 -4.95 2.90 2.09
CA ASP A 103 -3.87 3.84 1.80
C ASP A 103 -4.38 5.15 1.15
N THR A 104 -3.49 6.09 0.94
CA THR A 104 -3.76 7.39 0.32
C THR A 104 -2.49 7.98 -0.27
N SER A 105 -2.62 9.07 -1.03
CA SER A 105 -1.46 9.88 -1.43
C SER A 105 -0.81 10.53 -0.21
N SER A 106 0.51 10.56 -0.18
CA SER A 106 1.25 11.28 0.86
C SER A 106 1.08 12.81 0.80
N LEU A 107 0.42 13.31 -0.23
CA LEU A 107 0.13 14.73 -0.46
C LEU A 107 -1.29 15.14 -0.05
N VAL A 108 -2.11 14.18 0.40
CA VAL A 108 -3.48 14.43 0.89
C VAL A 108 -3.54 14.07 2.36
N ALA A 109 -3.88 15.04 3.20
CA ALA A 109 -3.99 14.79 4.63
C ALA A 109 -5.20 13.87 4.94
N PRO A 110 -5.09 12.96 5.92
CA PRO A 110 -6.16 12.02 6.24
C PRO A 110 -7.52 12.68 6.56
N ASP A 111 -7.52 13.87 7.16
CA ASP A 111 -8.72 14.64 7.47
C ASP A 111 -9.41 15.22 6.21
N GLU A 112 -8.68 15.37 5.11
CA GLU A 112 -9.22 15.79 3.82
C GLU A 112 -10.01 14.67 3.10
N LEU A 113 -9.85 13.39 3.48
CA LEU A 113 -10.48 12.25 2.81
C LEU A 113 -11.98 12.13 3.06
N ASN A 114 -12.49 12.74 4.14
CA ASN A 114 -13.89 12.62 4.56
C ASN A 114 -14.37 11.15 4.58
N GLY A 115 -13.58 10.26 5.15
CA GLY A 115 -13.81 8.81 5.23
C GLY A 115 -12.81 8.12 6.14
N ASP A 116 -13.02 6.83 6.41
CA ASP A 116 -12.07 6.04 7.19
C ASP A 116 -10.84 5.69 6.35
N LEU A 117 -9.69 5.64 7.00
CA LEU A 117 -8.42 5.28 6.38
C LEU A 117 -7.84 4.03 7.04
N LEU A 118 -7.62 3.00 6.25
CA LEU A 118 -6.92 1.80 6.65
C LEU A 118 -5.52 1.83 6.06
N LEU A 119 -4.50 1.60 6.89
CA LEU A 119 -3.09 1.60 6.53
C LEU A 119 -2.43 0.29 6.96
N MET A 120 -1.38 -0.10 6.27
CA MET A 120 -0.46 -1.16 6.69
C MET A 120 0.64 -0.54 7.53
N GLU A 121 0.96 -1.16 8.68
CA GLU A 121 2.13 -0.74 9.43
C GLU A 121 3.38 -0.89 8.55
N SER A 122 4.04 0.19 8.27
CA SER A 122 5.15 0.26 7.32
C SER A 122 6.44 0.76 7.98
N ARG A 123 6.35 1.77 8.82
CA ARG A 123 7.50 2.45 9.42
C ARG A 123 8.34 1.54 10.29
N THR A 124 7.72 0.85 11.25
CA THR A 124 8.43 -0.02 12.21
C THR A 124 9.05 -1.22 11.52
N SER A 125 8.36 -1.80 10.53
CA SER A 125 8.86 -2.97 9.80
C SER A 125 10.08 -2.62 8.95
N VAL A 126 10.04 -1.50 8.22
CA VAL A 126 11.22 -1.04 7.46
C VAL A 126 12.35 -0.60 8.38
N ARG A 127 12.04 0.07 9.50
CA ARG A 127 13.06 0.39 10.49
C ARG A 127 13.77 -0.87 11.01
N ARG A 128 13.04 -1.96 11.29
CA ARG A 128 13.62 -3.24 11.72
C ARG A 128 14.55 -3.83 10.68
N ILE A 129 14.13 -3.90 9.41
CA ILE A 129 14.98 -4.38 8.31
C ILE A 129 16.26 -3.54 8.20
N THR A 130 16.13 -2.21 8.24
CA THR A 130 17.28 -1.31 8.14
C THR A 130 18.24 -1.47 9.32
N CYS A 131 17.73 -1.60 10.55
CA CYS A 131 18.57 -1.89 11.74
C CYS A 131 19.31 -3.24 11.56
N HIS A 132 18.62 -4.28 11.11
CA HIS A 132 19.21 -5.59 10.88
C HIS A 132 20.37 -5.52 9.86
N LEU A 133 20.18 -4.83 8.73
CA LEU A 133 21.25 -4.60 7.75
C LEU A 133 22.47 -3.88 8.38
N LEU A 134 22.23 -2.88 9.20
CA LEU A 134 23.30 -2.16 9.91
C LEU A 134 24.04 -3.06 10.93
N GLU A 135 23.32 -3.92 11.65
CA GLU A 135 23.87 -4.91 12.59
C GLU A 135 24.71 -5.97 11.89
N GLN A 136 24.36 -6.34 10.66
CA GLN A 136 25.16 -7.20 9.79
C GLN A 136 26.41 -6.52 9.21
N GLY A 137 26.65 -5.24 9.55
CA GLY A 137 27.84 -4.48 9.13
C GLY A 137 27.66 -3.74 7.79
N ARG A 138 26.46 -3.65 7.23
CA ARG A 138 26.21 -2.78 6.09
C ARG A 138 26.34 -1.31 6.52
N THR A 139 27.20 -0.58 5.85
CA THR A 139 27.58 0.79 6.29
C THR A 139 27.00 1.88 5.42
N LEU A 140 26.56 1.51 4.21
CA LEU A 140 26.17 2.42 3.15
C LEU A 140 24.81 2.04 2.53
N PRO A 141 23.72 1.99 3.31
CA PRO A 141 22.42 1.63 2.77
C PRO A 141 21.81 2.75 1.95
N GLY A 142 21.14 2.37 0.84
CA GLY A 142 20.32 3.24 0.00
C GLY A 142 18.84 2.90 0.09
N PHE A 143 17.99 3.77 -0.46
CA PHE A 143 16.55 3.56 -0.52
C PHE A 143 16.02 3.77 -1.94
N ILE A 144 15.09 2.91 -2.39
CA ILE A 144 14.41 3.08 -3.68
C ILE A 144 12.90 3.01 -3.49
N GLY A 145 12.21 4.13 -3.79
CA GLY A 145 10.74 4.22 -3.74
C GLY A 145 10.24 5.65 -3.81
N ASP A 146 9.23 5.90 -4.66
CA ASP A 146 8.57 7.21 -4.76
C ASP A 146 7.83 7.54 -3.48
N ILE A 147 8.36 8.48 -2.69
CA ILE A 147 7.78 8.91 -1.40
C ILE A 147 6.63 9.90 -1.53
N SER A 148 6.37 10.40 -2.73
CA SER A 148 5.25 11.30 -3.02
C SER A 148 4.01 10.55 -3.48
N TYR A 149 4.16 9.31 -3.94
CA TYR A 149 3.09 8.49 -4.50
C TYR A 149 2.06 8.07 -3.43
N ALA A 150 2.50 7.33 -2.42
CA ALA A 150 1.65 6.73 -1.40
C ALA A 150 2.11 7.11 0.01
N GLN A 151 1.16 7.23 0.94
CA GLN A 151 1.47 7.44 2.36
C GLN A 151 2.32 6.29 2.91
N SER A 152 2.02 5.05 2.54
CA SER A 152 2.81 3.88 2.93
C SER A 152 4.26 3.97 2.45
N ASN A 153 4.54 4.45 1.23
CA ASN A 153 5.91 4.63 0.74
C ASN A 153 6.68 5.69 1.55
N ARG A 154 6.01 6.78 1.88
CA ARG A 154 6.59 7.82 2.77
C ARG A 154 6.94 7.23 4.14
N GLU A 155 6.04 6.47 4.75
CA GLU A 155 6.28 5.86 6.06
C GLU A 155 7.40 4.82 6.01
N ARG A 156 7.55 4.06 4.90
CA ARG A 156 8.68 3.15 4.67
C ARG A 156 10.00 3.91 4.66
N TYR A 157 10.07 5.04 3.93
CA TYR A 157 11.26 5.90 3.91
C TYR A 157 11.55 6.52 5.29
N GLU A 158 10.53 6.96 6.01
CA GLU A 158 10.70 7.48 7.37
C GLU A 158 11.24 6.41 8.34
N GLY A 159 10.81 5.16 8.19
CA GLY A 159 11.38 4.02 8.93
C GLY A 159 12.86 3.79 8.63
N PHE A 160 13.25 3.86 7.35
CA PHE A 160 14.63 3.81 6.92
C PHE A 160 15.47 4.96 7.53
N CYS A 161 14.99 6.20 7.44
CA CYS A 161 15.67 7.36 8.01
C CYS A 161 15.82 7.24 9.54
N GLN A 162 14.79 6.77 10.23
CA GLN A 162 14.80 6.59 11.67
C GLN A 162 15.84 5.56 12.11
N ALA A 163 15.97 4.42 11.39
CA ALA A 163 17.00 3.42 11.70
C ALA A 163 18.40 3.98 11.58
N LEU A 164 18.68 4.78 10.55
CA LEU A 164 19.97 5.44 10.38
C LEU A 164 20.23 6.45 11.51
N ALA A 165 19.24 7.26 11.87
CA ALA A 165 19.36 8.22 12.96
C ALA A 165 19.63 7.53 14.32
N ASP A 166 18.95 6.42 14.61
CA ASP A 166 19.16 5.61 15.80
C ASP A 166 20.59 5.03 15.89
N ALA A 167 21.19 4.73 14.73
CA ALA A 167 22.59 4.29 14.62
C ALA A 167 23.59 5.45 14.56
N GLY A 168 23.16 6.69 14.77
CA GLY A 168 24.02 7.89 14.70
C GLY A 168 24.51 8.23 13.29
N LYS A 169 23.86 7.68 12.24
CA LYS A 169 24.20 7.91 10.84
C LYS A 169 23.26 8.96 10.22
N LYS A 170 23.77 9.66 9.22
CA LYS A 170 22.95 10.54 8.37
C LYS A 170 22.54 9.81 7.11
N VAL A 171 21.35 10.13 6.61
CA VAL A 171 20.90 9.67 5.28
C VAL A 171 21.76 10.35 4.22
N ASP A 172 22.34 9.56 3.34
CA ASP A 172 22.98 10.07 2.12
C ASP A 172 21.93 10.07 0.99
N SER A 173 21.37 11.23 0.71
CA SER A 173 20.32 11.38 -0.30
C SER A 173 20.79 11.03 -1.70
N SER A 174 22.11 11.06 -1.99
CA SER A 174 22.65 10.64 -3.28
C SER A 174 22.53 9.12 -3.52
N LEU A 175 22.31 8.34 -2.46
CA LEU A 175 22.10 6.89 -2.50
C LEU A 175 20.61 6.51 -2.46
N CYS A 176 19.72 7.51 -2.54
CA CYS A 176 18.28 7.29 -2.44
C CYS A 176 17.55 7.78 -3.70
N LEU A 177 16.77 6.90 -4.31
CA LEU A 177 15.85 7.26 -5.40
C LEU A 177 14.45 7.43 -4.79
N THR A 178 14.10 8.67 -4.43
CA THR A 178 12.85 9.01 -3.72
C THR A 178 11.93 9.93 -4.50
N THR A 179 12.32 10.28 -5.72
CA THR A 179 11.53 11.11 -6.65
C THR A 179 10.40 10.31 -7.28
N PRO A 180 9.40 10.98 -7.90
CA PRO A 180 8.36 10.30 -8.66
C PRO A 180 8.93 9.32 -9.68
N LEU A 181 8.37 8.12 -9.71
CA LEU A 181 8.71 7.04 -10.63
C LEU A 181 7.53 6.74 -11.54
N GLY A 182 7.78 6.69 -12.84
CA GLY A 182 6.75 6.34 -13.83
C GLY A 182 6.37 4.86 -13.75
N ILE A 183 5.08 4.57 -13.76
CA ILE A 183 4.58 3.18 -13.63
C ILE A 183 5.16 2.25 -14.70
N ASP A 184 5.36 2.75 -15.91
CA ASP A 184 5.84 1.97 -17.04
C ASP A 184 7.35 2.12 -17.28
N THR A 185 8.06 2.96 -16.51
CA THR A 185 9.48 3.32 -16.67
C THR A 185 10.35 2.98 -15.46
N TYR A 186 9.82 2.24 -14.49
CA TYR A 186 10.58 1.86 -13.28
C TYR A 186 11.97 1.30 -13.58
N ARG A 187 12.06 0.38 -14.54
CA ARG A 187 13.33 -0.29 -14.89
C ARG A 187 14.38 0.70 -15.42
N GLU A 188 13.98 1.57 -16.34
CA GLU A 188 14.86 2.56 -16.97
C GLU A 188 15.29 3.62 -15.96
N GLU A 189 14.41 4.02 -15.07
CA GLU A 189 14.70 5.03 -14.04
C GLU A 189 15.64 4.47 -12.96
N ILE A 190 15.42 3.24 -12.49
CA ILE A 190 16.33 2.55 -11.56
C ILE A 190 17.69 2.32 -12.22
N ASP A 191 17.72 1.90 -13.48
CA ASP A 191 18.97 1.66 -14.24
C ASP A 191 19.78 2.96 -14.40
N THR A 192 19.09 4.06 -14.70
CA THR A 192 19.68 5.40 -14.78
C THR A 192 20.24 5.85 -13.43
N PHE A 193 19.46 5.66 -12.36
CA PHE A 193 19.89 5.98 -11.00
C PHE A 193 21.14 5.18 -10.61
N LEU A 194 21.16 3.86 -10.81
CA LEU A 194 22.33 3.03 -10.51
C LEU A 194 23.58 3.47 -11.31
N SER A 195 23.38 3.92 -12.56
CA SER A 195 24.47 4.41 -13.42
C SER A 195 24.99 5.79 -13.00
N SER A 196 24.20 6.57 -12.27
CA SER A 196 24.59 7.89 -11.76
C SER A 196 25.36 7.84 -10.44
N LEU A 197 25.36 6.70 -9.75
CA LEU A 197 25.99 6.53 -8.43
C LEU A 197 27.52 6.64 -8.55
N SER A 198 28.13 7.48 -7.75
CA SER A 198 29.60 7.57 -7.63
C SER A 198 30.20 6.37 -6.88
N ARG A 199 29.40 5.74 -6.02
CA ARG A 199 29.72 4.49 -5.32
C ARG A 199 28.44 3.67 -5.11
N MET A 200 28.53 2.36 -5.26
CA MET A 200 27.41 1.45 -5.04
C MET A 200 27.12 1.32 -3.54
N PRO A 201 25.85 1.47 -3.10
CA PRO A 201 25.42 1.06 -1.76
C PRO A 201 25.72 -0.42 -1.48
N ASP A 202 26.00 -0.75 -0.22
CA ASP A 202 26.19 -2.14 0.23
C ASP A 202 24.86 -2.82 0.63
N ALA A 203 23.75 -2.03 0.65
CA ALA A 203 22.40 -2.51 0.82
C ALA A 203 21.39 -1.55 0.19
N PHE A 204 20.27 -2.08 -0.30
CA PHE A 204 19.10 -1.29 -0.69
C PHE A 204 17.85 -1.75 0.04
N VAL A 205 17.13 -0.79 0.60
CA VAL A 205 15.76 -0.97 1.11
C VAL A 205 14.80 -0.44 0.06
N CYS A 206 13.98 -1.31 -0.52
CA CYS A 206 13.04 -0.95 -1.57
C CYS A 206 11.62 -0.78 -1.02
N ALA A 207 10.88 0.16 -1.59
CA ALA A 207 9.51 0.44 -1.17
C ALA A 207 8.52 -0.70 -1.48
N SER A 208 8.86 -1.62 -2.41
CA SER A 208 8.04 -2.80 -2.70
C SER A 208 8.89 -3.95 -3.23
N ASP A 209 8.35 -5.16 -3.21
CA ASP A 209 8.99 -6.34 -3.79
C ASP A 209 9.15 -6.20 -5.30
N TYR A 210 8.19 -5.55 -5.98
CA TYR A 210 8.30 -5.27 -7.41
C TYR A 210 9.56 -4.45 -7.74
N VAL A 211 9.80 -3.37 -6.99
CA VAL A 211 11.00 -2.54 -7.13
C VAL A 211 12.27 -3.34 -6.79
N ALA A 212 12.22 -4.14 -5.72
CA ALA A 212 13.34 -4.97 -5.29
C ALA A 212 13.74 -6.02 -6.34
N CYS A 213 12.76 -6.70 -6.96
CA CYS A 213 13.02 -7.69 -8.02
C CYS A 213 13.63 -7.04 -9.28
N ILE A 214 13.15 -5.86 -9.68
CA ILE A 214 13.77 -5.10 -10.78
C ILE A 214 15.22 -4.75 -10.43
N LEU A 215 15.45 -4.25 -9.21
CA LEU A 215 16.80 -3.92 -8.74
C LEU A 215 17.74 -5.12 -8.76
N MET A 216 17.30 -6.28 -8.22
CA MET A 216 18.12 -7.51 -8.21
C MET A 216 18.53 -7.93 -9.61
N GLN A 217 17.62 -7.90 -10.59
CA GLN A 217 17.92 -8.19 -12.00
C GLN A 217 18.93 -7.19 -12.59
N LEU A 218 18.86 -5.92 -12.20
CA LEU A 218 19.79 -4.89 -12.68
C LEU A 218 21.17 -5.00 -12.02
N LEU A 219 21.24 -5.43 -10.75
CA LEU A 219 22.49 -5.73 -10.05
C LEU A 219 23.19 -6.95 -10.69
N GLU A 220 22.46 -8.02 -10.94
CA GLU A 220 22.97 -9.21 -11.62
C GLU A 220 23.57 -8.87 -12.99
N LYS A 221 22.89 -8.07 -13.82
CA LYS A 221 23.42 -7.58 -15.11
C LYS A 221 24.73 -6.80 -14.97
N ARG A 222 24.99 -6.19 -13.81
CA ARG A 222 26.24 -5.47 -13.49
C ARG A 222 27.31 -6.37 -12.86
N GLY A 223 27.02 -7.68 -12.72
CA GLY A 223 27.91 -8.64 -12.10
C GLY A 223 28.00 -8.53 -10.57
N LEU A 224 27.03 -7.86 -9.94
CA LEU A 224 26.92 -7.73 -8.48
C LEU A 224 26.02 -8.81 -7.92
N ARG A 225 26.49 -9.48 -6.88
CA ARG A 225 25.80 -10.59 -6.22
C ARG A 225 24.93 -10.07 -5.06
N VAL A 226 23.77 -10.66 -4.91
CA VAL A 226 22.88 -10.44 -3.78
C VAL A 226 22.87 -11.74 -2.95
N PRO A 227 23.20 -11.68 -1.66
CA PRO A 227 23.46 -10.52 -0.80
C PRO A 227 24.94 -10.10 -0.70
N GLU A 228 25.91 -10.85 -1.26
CA GLU A 228 27.33 -10.72 -0.94
C GLU A 228 27.86 -9.31 -1.20
N ASP A 229 27.60 -8.77 -2.40
CA ASP A 229 28.06 -7.43 -2.78
C ASP A 229 27.05 -6.34 -2.38
N VAL A 230 25.74 -6.63 -2.54
CA VAL A 230 24.63 -5.70 -2.20
C VAL A 230 23.48 -6.48 -1.60
N ALA A 231 23.12 -6.22 -0.36
CA ALA A 231 21.89 -6.76 0.23
C ALA A 231 20.65 -6.01 -0.31
N VAL A 232 19.53 -6.71 -0.47
CA VAL A 232 18.29 -6.11 -0.99
C VAL A 232 17.10 -6.54 -0.13
N SER A 233 16.23 -5.59 0.20
CA SER A 233 14.93 -5.89 0.84
C SER A 233 13.79 -5.21 0.12
N GLY A 234 12.61 -5.82 0.20
CA GLY A 234 11.36 -5.31 -0.36
C GLY A 234 10.27 -5.11 0.69
N PHE A 235 9.02 -5.06 0.22
CA PHE A 235 7.81 -4.95 1.01
C PHE A 235 6.64 -5.55 0.21
N ASP A 236 5.66 -6.16 0.87
CA ASP A 236 4.38 -6.73 0.42
C ASP A 236 4.34 -8.28 0.51
N ASN A 237 5.46 -8.98 0.48
CA ASN A 237 5.59 -10.43 0.31
C ASN A 237 4.82 -10.91 -0.95
N ASN A 238 5.07 -10.22 -2.06
CA ASN A 238 4.47 -10.57 -3.35
C ASN A 238 5.23 -11.74 -3.99
N THR A 239 4.56 -12.86 -4.21
CA THR A 239 5.13 -14.10 -4.75
C THR A 239 4.96 -14.25 -6.26
N GLU A 240 4.64 -13.18 -6.98
CA GLU A 240 4.47 -13.21 -8.45
C GLU A 240 5.79 -13.41 -9.20
N ASP A 241 6.92 -12.98 -8.61
CA ASP A 241 8.25 -13.15 -9.18
C ASP A 241 8.99 -14.28 -8.45
N LEU A 242 9.73 -15.12 -9.19
CA LEU A 242 10.54 -16.20 -8.64
C LEU A 242 11.63 -15.68 -7.68
N LEU A 243 12.15 -14.48 -7.91
CA LEU A 243 13.13 -13.86 -7.01
C LEU A 243 12.52 -13.49 -5.64
N ALA A 244 11.20 -13.32 -5.56
CA ALA A 244 10.52 -12.96 -4.34
C ALA A 244 10.61 -14.05 -3.25
N GLU A 245 10.82 -15.32 -3.61
CA GLU A 245 11.00 -16.41 -2.64
C GLU A 245 12.29 -16.25 -1.81
N HIS A 246 13.30 -15.60 -2.34
CA HIS A 246 14.60 -15.33 -1.69
C HIS A 246 14.70 -13.93 -1.12
N LEU A 247 13.69 -13.08 -1.33
CA LEU A 247 13.70 -11.67 -0.96
C LEU A 247 13.27 -11.48 0.51
N THR A 248 14.13 -10.86 1.33
CA THR A 248 13.74 -10.30 2.61
C THR A 248 12.69 -9.23 2.38
N THR A 249 11.53 -9.39 3.01
CA THR A 249 10.36 -8.56 2.74
C THR A 249 9.49 -8.38 3.99
N VAL A 250 8.42 -7.63 3.85
CA VAL A 250 7.40 -7.47 4.88
C VAL A 250 6.11 -8.15 4.43
N GLN A 251 5.65 -9.13 5.22
CA GLN A 251 4.37 -9.78 5.01
C GLN A 251 3.22 -8.83 5.30
N VAL A 252 2.45 -8.53 4.27
CA VAL A 252 1.13 -7.89 4.37
C VAL A 252 0.05 -8.96 4.34
N PHE A 253 -0.94 -8.85 5.24
CA PHE A 253 -2.03 -9.81 5.36
C PHE A 253 -3.22 -9.38 4.49
N ASN A 254 -3.17 -9.67 3.18
CA ASN A 254 -4.11 -9.18 2.18
C ASN A 254 -5.56 -9.64 2.42
N GLU A 255 -5.74 -10.87 2.93
CA GLU A 255 -7.07 -11.39 3.27
C GLU A 255 -7.68 -10.62 4.46
N GLU A 256 -6.88 -10.36 5.50
CA GLU A 256 -7.29 -9.58 6.66
C GLU A 256 -7.58 -8.13 6.29
N LEU A 257 -6.78 -7.52 5.39
CA LEU A 257 -7.05 -6.20 4.85
C LEU A 257 -8.42 -6.14 4.15
N GLY A 258 -8.68 -7.10 3.26
CA GLY A 258 -9.95 -7.19 2.54
C GLY A 258 -11.15 -7.40 3.48
N ALA A 259 -11.01 -8.29 4.46
CA ALA A 259 -12.04 -8.52 5.46
C ALA A 259 -12.29 -7.27 6.32
N ARG A 260 -11.22 -6.57 6.75
CA ARG A 260 -11.33 -5.37 7.56
C ARG A 260 -11.99 -4.23 6.79
N LEU A 261 -11.63 -4.01 5.53
CA LEU A 261 -12.26 -3.01 4.65
C LEU A 261 -13.78 -3.27 4.50
N ALA A 262 -14.15 -4.52 4.24
CA ALA A 262 -15.55 -4.91 4.10
C ALA A 262 -16.34 -4.67 5.40
N LEU A 263 -15.81 -5.03 6.55
CA LEU A 263 -16.45 -4.81 7.84
C LEU A 263 -16.50 -3.32 8.22
N GLN A 264 -15.45 -2.56 7.91
CA GLN A 264 -15.38 -1.13 8.20
C GLN A 264 -16.39 -0.33 7.41
N ILE A 265 -16.58 -0.60 6.10
CA ILE A 265 -17.60 0.10 5.33
C ILE A 265 -19.01 -0.23 5.82
N LEU A 266 -19.29 -1.47 6.21
CA LEU A 266 -20.57 -1.85 6.81
C LEU A 266 -20.81 -1.13 8.16
N TYR A 267 -19.76 -1.01 8.97
CA TYR A 267 -19.81 -0.22 10.21
C TYR A 267 -20.11 1.26 9.92
N ARG A 268 -19.41 1.87 8.95
CA ARG A 268 -19.58 3.27 8.56
C ARG A 268 -20.99 3.56 8.03
N ILE A 269 -21.55 2.67 7.20
CA ILE A 269 -22.94 2.79 6.72
C ILE A 269 -23.94 2.75 7.89
N LYS A 270 -23.67 1.93 8.87
CA LYS A 270 -24.55 1.78 10.05
C LYS A 270 -24.44 2.94 11.03
N TYR A 271 -23.25 3.52 11.17
CA TYR A 271 -22.94 4.58 12.12
C TYR A 271 -22.29 5.79 11.42
N PRO A 272 -23.02 6.50 10.54
CA PRO A 272 -22.43 7.53 9.67
C PRO A 272 -21.90 8.75 10.42
N ASN A 273 -22.39 9.00 11.63
CA ASN A 273 -22.06 10.19 12.43
C ASN A 273 -20.89 9.95 13.44
N THR A 274 -20.30 8.77 13.46
CA THR A 274 -19.10 8.54 14.29
C THR A 274 -17.89 9.23 13.66
N PRO A 275 -16.89 9.67 14.45
CA PRO A 275 -15.65 10.20 13.90
C PRO A 275 -15.01 9.24 12.90
N HIS A 276 -14.32 9.77 11.89
CA HIS A 276 -13.54 8.95 10.97
C HIS A 276 -12.37 8.29 11.70
N GLU A 277 -12.07 7.07 11.32
CA GLU A 277 -11.02 6.26 11.93
C GLU A 277 -9.78 6.19 11.02
N ILE A 278 -8.60 6.27 11.62
CA ILE A 278 -7.34 5.89 10.99
C ILE A 278 -6.87 4.62 11.69
N THR A 279 -6.79 3.52 10.96
CA THR A 279 -6.45 2.21 11.53
C THR A 279 -5.22 1.65 10.83
N TYR A 280 -4.25 1.20 11.61
CA TYR A 280 -3.09 0.46 11.11
C TYR A 280 -3.27 -1.04 11.34
N LEU A 281 -3.09 -1.83 10.29
CA LEU A 281 -2.93 -3.28 10.41
C LEU A 281 -1.45 -3.62 10.54
N GLY A 282 -1.14 -4.48 11.50
CA GLY A 282 0.23 -4.97 11.74
C GLY A 282 0.76 -5.78 10.56
N THR A 283 2.07 -5.79 10.42
CA THR A 283 2.82 -6.54 9.40
C THR A 283 3.95 -7.33 10.06
N ASN A 284 4.51 -8.32 9.36
CA ASN A 284 5.63 -9.12 9.86
C ASN A 284 6.81 -9.05 8.91
N VAL A 285 8.02 -8.86 9.45
CA VAL A 285 9.26 -8.97 8.65
C VAL A 285 9.59 -10.44 8.42
N LEU A 286 9.90 -10.80 7.18
CA LEU A 286 10.39 -12.09 6.75
C LEU A 286 11.83 -11.93 6.25
N TYR A 287 12.78 -12.37 7.04
CA TYR A 287 14.20 -12.38 6.67
C TYR A 287 14.47 -13.57 5.77
N ARG A 288 15.26 -13.37 4.71
CA ARG A 288 15.59 -14.37 3.70
C ARG A 288 16.98 -14.12 3.10
N ASP A 289 17.37 -14.96 2.14
CA ASP A 289 18.70 -15.00 1.51
C ASP A 289 19.19 -13.63 0.99
N SER A 290 18.32 -12.76 0.52
CA SER A 290 18.71 -11.46 -0.07
C SER A 290 19.31 -10.47 0.93
N THR A 291 19.25 -10.77 2.22
CA THR A 291 19.94 -10.05 3.29
C THR A 291 20.96 -10.92 4.04
N GLY A 292 21.14 -12.19 3.61
CA GLY A 292 22.11 -13.10 4.19
C GLY A 292 21.59 -13.89 5.39
N ASP A 293 20.27 -14.09 5.48
CA ASP A 293 19.61 -14.85 6.56
C ASP A 293 19.22 -16.27 6.16
#